data_3f69955472b800b77a36c798a9efad07
#
_entry.id   3f69955472b800b77a36c798a9efad07
#
_cell.length_a   1.000
_cell.length_b   1.000
_cell.length_c   1.000
_cell.angle_alpha   90.00
_cell.angle_beta   90.00
_cell.angle_gamma   90.00
#
_symmetry.space_group_name_H-M   'P 1'
#
loop_
_entity.id
_entity.type
_entity.pdbx_description
1 polymer ?
#
loop_
_entity_poly.entity_id
_entity_poly.type
_entity_poly.pdbx_seq_one_letter_code
_entity_poly.pdbx_strand_id
1 'polypeptide(L)'
;MTLPIVAYGAAVLRKVSEPINPDYPNLSKLIEDMWETMYDSNGVGLAAPQINRAIRLFVMDSQQIFENAEPGDAAYPDAPGIKAVFINAEILELSGNEWVYNEGCLSIPKIREDVSRHEKVTMKYMDENFVEHTATFDGMTARIILHEYDHIAVSYTHLRAHETKA
;
A
#
# COMPACT_ATOMS: atom_id res chain seq x y z
N MET A 1 -8.98 -16.27 -6.29
CA MET A 1 -10.36 -15.78 -6.13
C MET A 1 -10.34 -14.33 -5.68
N THR A 2 -11.06 -13.47 -6.36
CA THR A 2 -11.16 -12.07 -5.93
C THR A 2 -11.93 -11.95 -4.62
N LEU A 3 -11.49 -11.02 -3.77
CA LEU A 3 -12.10 -10.77 -2.47
C LEU A 3 -12.87 -9.44 -2.50
N PRO A 4 -13.96 -9.32 -1.75
CA PRO A 4 -14.66 -8.05 -1.64
C PRO A 4 -13.77 -6.99 -0.97
N ILE A 5 -13.71 -5.80 -1.57
CA ILE A 5 -13.01 -4.66 -0.97
C ILE A 5 -14.02 -3.92 -0.10
N VAL A 6 -13.66 -3.72 1.19
CA VAL A 6 -14.54 -3.02 2.11
C VAL A 6 -14.57 -1.53 1.80
N ALA A 7 -15.76 -0.95 1.96
CA ALA A 7 -15.98 0.46 1.69
C ALA A 7 -15.44 1.33 2.83
N TYR A 8 -15.11 2.59 2.49
CA TYR A 8 -14.79 3.62 3.45
C TYR A 8 -15.85 3.70 4.55
N GLY A 9 -15.40 3.84 5.78
CA GLY A 9 -16.27 3.84 6.96
C GLY A 9 -16.37 2.49 7.65
N ALA A 10 -15.93 1.40 7.03
CA ALA A 10 -15.91 0.09 7.68
C ALA A 10 -14.98 0.12 8.90
N ALA A 11 -15.43 -0.49 10.00
CA ALA A 11 -14.69 -0.47 11.27
C ALA A 11 -13.27 -1.02 11.16
N VAL A 12 -13.05 -2.03 10.31
CA VAL A 12 -11.74 -2.65 10.11
C VAL A 12 -10.69 -1.66 9.62
N LEU A 13 -11.10 -0.64 8.84
CA LEU A 13 -10.20 0.37 8.31
C LEU A 13 -9.70 1.34 9.39
N ARG A 14 -10.30 1.31 10.56
CA ARG A 14 -9.96 2.17 11.71
C ARG A 14 -9.18 1.44 12.78
N LYS A 15 -8.95 0.14 12.60
CA LYS A 15 -8.18 -0.67 13.55
C LYS A 15 -6.72 -0.66 13.18
N VAL A 16 -5.84 -0.52 14.18
CA VAL A 16 -4.43 -0.76 13.99
C VAL A 16 -4.27 -2.25 13.71
N SER A 17 -3.61 -2.57 12.62
CA SER A 17 -3.40 -3.95 12.21
C SER A 17 -2.37 -4.65 13.09
N GLU A 18 -2.61 -5.94 13.35
CA GLU A 18 -1.74 -6.74 14.19
C GLU A 18 -0.63 -7.41 13.36
N PRO A 19 0.58 -7.56 13.93
CA PRO A 19 1.61 -8.35 13.27
C PRO A 19 1.19 -9.81 13.17
N ILE A 20 1.73 -10.51 12.17
CA ILE A 20 1.48 -11.93 11.96
C ILE A 20 2.78 -12.71 12.02
N ASN A 21 2.69 -14.02 12.22
CA ASN A 21 3.82 -14.93 12.23
C ASN A 21 3.64 -15.99 11.13
N PRO A 22 4.68 -16.85 10.88
CA PRO A 22 4.59 -17.87 9.84
C PRO A 22 3.44 -18.87 9.99
N ASP A 23 2.88 -18.98 11.18
CA ASP A 23 1.77 -19.91 11.46
C ASP A 23 0.39 -19.34 11.09
N TYR A 24 0.34 -18.12 10.57
CA TYR A 24 -0.94 -17.53 10.15
C TYR A 24 -1.62 -18.43 9.13
N PRO A 25 -2.88 -18.87 9.39
CA PRO A 25 -3.52 -19.90 8.58
C PRO A 25 -3.81 -19.42 7.15
N ASN A 26 -3.49 -20.26 6.18
CA ASN A 26 -3.77 -20.02 4.76
C ASN A 26 -3.18 -18.73 4.20
N LEU A 27 -2.04 -18.29 4.71
CA LEU A 27 -1.42 -17.03 4.31
C LEU A 27 -1.08 -17.00 2.81
N SER A 28 -0.52 -18.07 2.27
CA SER A 28 -0.18 -18.13 0.85
C SER A 28 -1.40 -17.93 -0.04
N LYS A 29 -2.51 -18.54 0.32
CA LYS A 29 -3.77 -18.39 -0.41
C LYS A 29 -4.32 -16.96 -0.29
N LEU A 30 -4.23 -16.37 0.89
CA LEU A 30 -4.65 -14.99 1.12
C LEU A 30 -3.85 -14.03 0.24
N ILE A 31 -2.54 -14.18 0.20
CA ILE A 31 -1.65 -13.33 -0.62
C ILE A 31 -2.00 -13.49 -2.10
N GLU A 32 -2.19 -14.71 -2.58
CA GLU A 32 -2.60 -14.98 -3.96
C GLU A 32 -3.92 -14.27 -4.29
N ASP A 33 -4.92 -14.39 -3.41
CA ASP A 33 -6.22 -13.75 -3.58
C ASP A 33 -6.11 -12.22 -3.53
N MET A 34 -5.20 -11.67 -2.72
CA MET A 34 -4.96 -10.23 -2.67
C MET A 34 -4.34 -9.72 -3.98
N TRP A 35 -3.39 -10.44 -4.55
CA TRP A 35 -2.83 -10.09 -5.87
C TRP A 35 -3.92 -10.05 -6.94
N GLU A 36 -4.73 -11.10 -7.00
CA GLU A 36 -5.82 -11.20 -7.96
C GLU A 36 -6.82 -10.05 -7.78
N THR A 37 -7.20 -9.76 -6.55
CA THR A 37 -8.13 -8.67 -6.21
C THR A 37 -7.56 -7.32 -6.62
N MET A 38 -6.29 -7.08 -6.33
CA MET A 38 -5.60 -5.83 -6.69
C MET A 38 -5.63 -5.61 -8.20
N TYR A 39 -5.22 -6.60 -8.99
CA TYR A 39 -5.17 -6.48 -10.45
C TYR A 39 -6.57 -6.37 -11.06
N ASP A 40 -7.52 -7.13 -10.55
CA ASP A 40 -8.91 -7.08 -11.04
C ASP A 40 -9.55 -5.71 -10.82
N SER A 41 -9.13 -5.01 -9.80
CA SER A 41 -9.61 -3.66 -9.47
C SER A 41 -8.77 -2.54 -10.07
N ASN A 42 -7.80 -2.88 -10.92
CA ASN A 42 -6.85 -1.93 -11.53
C ASN A 42 -6.05 -1.13 -10.50
N GLY A 43 -5.77 -1.75 -9.36
CA GLY A 43 -4.98 -1.13 -8.28
C GLY A 43 -3.50 -1.40 -8.41
N VAL A 44 -2.70 -0.53 -7.79
CA VAL A 44 -1.24 -0.68 -7.70
C VAL A 44 -0.80 -1.13 -6.32
N GLY A 45 -1.73 -1.17 -5.35
CA GLY A 45 -1.50 -1.65 -4.00
C GLY A 45 -2.81 -2.08 -3.35
N LEU A 46 -2.71 -2.94 -2.35
CA LEU A 46 -3.86 -3.40 -1.58
C LEU A 46 -3.37 -3.85 -0.20
N ALA A 47 -3.98 -3.29 0.85
CA ALA A 47 -3.69 -3.65 2.23
C ALA A 47 -4.76 -4.60 2.78
N ALA A 48 -4.34 -5.48 3.68
CA ALA A 48 -5.25 -6.48 4.25
C ALA A 48 -6.49 -5.90 4.93
N PRO A 49 -6.45 -4.75 5.62
CA PRO A 49 -7.68 -4.15 6.13
C PRO A 49 -8.74 -3.89 5.07
N GLN A 50 -8.33 -3.60 3.83
CA GLN A 50 -9.26 -3.34 2.72
C GLN A 50 -10.02 -4.59 2.28
N ILE A 51 -9.56 -5.77 2.68
CA ILE A 51 -10.30 -7.04 2.47
C ILE A 51 -10.75 -7.66 3.80
N ASN A 52 -10.99 -6.79 4.78
CA ASN A 52 -11.55 -7.12 6.09
C ASN A 52 -10.63 -7.99 6.97
N ARG A 53 -9.32 -7.78 6.88
CA ARG A 53 -8.33 -8.45 7.72
C ARG A 53 -7.44 -7.41 8.40
N ALA A 54 -7.58 -7.25 9.71
CA ALA A 54 -6.78 -6.27 10.49
C ALA A 54 -5.40 -6.84 10.83
N ILE A 55 -4.62 -7.14 9.80
CA ILE A 55 -3.26 -7.68 9.92
C ILE A 55 -2.27 -6.81 9.15
N ARG A 56 -1.01 -6.82 9.59
CA ARG A 56 0.06 -6.02 8.99
C ARG A 56 0.60 -6.69 7.71
N LEU A 57 -0.21 -6.62 6.66
CA LEU A 57 0.08 -7.21 5.37
C LEU A 57 -0.42 -6.27 4.27
N PHE A 58 0.43 -5.97 3.30
CA PHE A 58 -0.01 -5.35 2.06
C PHE A 58 0.82 -5.86 0.88
N VAL A 59 0.26 -5.72 -0.31
CA VAL A 59 0.92 -6.04 -1.57
C VAL A 59 0.93 -4.80 -2.44
N MET A 60 1.93 -4.66 -3.31
CA MET A 60 2.02 -3.53 -4.23
C MET A 60 2.84 -3.90 -5.47
N ASP A 61 2.54 -3.21 -6.56
CA ASP A 61 3.23 -3.41 -7.82
C ASP A 61 3.36 -2.07 -8.56
N SER A 62 4.50 -1.40 -8.36
CA SER A 62 4.80 -0.15 -9.05
C SER A 62 5.35 -0.38 -10.46
N GLN A 63 5.70 -1.61 -10.83
CA GLN A 63 6.18 -1.93 -12.17
C GLN A 63 5.15 -1.59 -13.23
N GLN A 64 3.87 -1.71 -12.92
CA GLN A 64 2.77 -1.35 -13.83
C GLN A 64 2.85 0.09 -14.31
N ILE A 65 3.28 1.01 -13.45
CA ILE A 65 3.39 2.44 -13.77
C ILE A 65 4.42 2.64 -14.87
N PHE A 66 5.56 1.96 -14.79
CA PHE A 66 6.66 2.12 -15.75
C PHE A 66 6.42 1.33 -17.03
N GLU A 67 5.74 0.19 -16.96
CA GLU A 67 5.35 -0.59 -18.14
C GLU A 67 4.35 0.16 -19.03
N ASN A 68 3.49 0.99 -18.42
CA ASN A 68 2.46 1.75 -19.13
C ASN A 68 2.87 3.19 -19.43
N ALA A 69 4.11 3.59 -19.10
CA ALA A 69 4.60 4.94 -19.35
C ALA A 69 4.83 5.15 -20.86
N GLU A 70 4.43 6.34 -21.34
CA GLU A 70 4.65 6.74 -22.74
C GLU A 70 6.08 7.24 -22.92
N PRO A 71 6.64 7.07 -24.15
CA PRO A 71 7.94 7.67 -24.46
C PRO A 71 7.93 9.18 -24.22
N GLY A 72 8.84 9.67 -23.40
CA GLY A 72 8.91 11.09 -23.05
C GLY A 72 8.26 11.45 -21.72
N ASP A 73 7.60 10.52 -21.06
CA ASP A 73 7.11 10.74 -19.68
C ASP A 73 8.27 10.96 -18.74
N ALA A 74 8.00 11.70 -17.67
CA ALA A 74 9.00 11.97 -16.66
C ALA A 74 9.57 10.67 -16.08
N ALA A 75 10.90 10.57 -16.06
CA ALA A 75 11.56 9.43 -15.44
C ALA A 75 11.50 9.58 -13.92
N TYR A 76 10.94 8.61 -13.26
CA TYR A 76 11.00 8.54 -11.80
C TYR A 76 12.28 7.81 -11.37
N PRO A 77 12.88 8.21 -10.22
CA PRO A 77 14.13 7.58 -9.77
C PRO A 77 13.98 6.11 -9.41
N ASP A 78 12.75 5.66 -9.17
CA ASP A 78 12.42 4.29 -8.77
C ASP A 78 12.13 3.34 -9.95
N ALA A 79 12.28 3.81 -11.21
CA ALA A 79 12.11 2.92 -12.36
C ALA A 79 13.14 1.78 -12.33
N PRO A 80 12.77 0.54 -12.66
CA PRO A 80 11.48 0.06 -13.24
C PRO A 80 10.42 -0.31 -12.20
N GLY A 81 10.58 0.10 -10.96
CA GLY A 81 9.64 -0.25 -9.91
C GLY A 81 9.84 -1.65 -9.32
N ILE A 82 8.96 -2.02 -8.42
CA ILE A 82 8.99 -3.33 -7.77
C ILE A 82 7.58 -3.93 -7.66
N LYS A 83 7.54 -5.25 -7.53
CA LYS A 83 6.37 -6.01 -7.14
C LYS A 83 6.73 -6.77 -5.87
N ALA A 84 6.04 -6.51 -4.77
CA ALA A 84 6.45 -7.06 -3.47
C ALA A 84 5.29 -7.24 -2.50
N VAL A 85 5.51 -8.19 -1.58
CA VAL A 85 4.66 -8.44 -0.41
C VAL A 85 5.36 -7.86 0.81
N PHE A 86 4.62 -7.13 1.63
CA PHE A 86 5.13 -6.52 2.86
C PHE A 86 4.37 -7.07 4.06
N ILE A 87 5.09 -7.79 4.92
CA ILE A 87 4.56 -8.37 6.16
C ILE A 87 5.24 -7.68 7.33
N ASN A 88 4.44 -7.26 8.32
CA ASN A 88 4.93 -6.62 9.55
C ASN A 88 5.82 -5.39 9.28
N ALA A 89 5.48 -4.63 8.26
CA ALA A 89 6.26 -3.47 7.85
C ALA A 89 6.32 -2.41 8.96
N GLU A 90 7.49 -1.78 9.08
CA GLU A 90 7.76 -0.72 10.04
C GLU A 90 8.60 0.37 9.37
N ILE A 91 8.13 1.62 9.46
CA ILE A 91 8.89 2.76 8.96
C ILE A 91 10.02 3.07 9.94
N LEU A 92 11.27 3.08 9.43
CA LEU A 92 12.44 3.45 10.20
C LEU A 92 12.80 4.92 10.02
N GLU A 93 12.64 5.45 8.80
CA GLU A 93 12.98 6.83 8.47
C GLU A 93 12.18 7.32 7.27
N LEU A 94 11.74 8.57 7.34
CA LEU A 94 11.20 9.31 6.20
C LEU A 94 12.21 10.40 5.86
N SER A 95 12.54 10.56 4.58
CA SER A 95 13.58 11.50 4.16
C SER A 95 13.27 12.12 2.80
N GLY A 96 14.11 13.08 2.41
CA GLY A 96 13.91 13.84 1.20
C GLY A 96 12.82 14.90 1.36
N ASN A 97 12.46 15.52 0.25
CA ASN A 97 11.42 16.54 0.24
C ASN A 97 10.03 15.91 0.26
N GLU A 98 9.07 16.62 0.81
CA GLU A 98 7.67 16.24 0.63
C GLU A 98 7.17 16.71 -0.73
N TRP A 99 6.30 15.92 -1.34
CA TRP A 99 5.66 16.26 -2.60
C TRP A 99 4.22 15.84 -2.62
N VAL A 100 3.42 16.59 -3.35
CA VAL A 100 1.97 16.36 -3.44
C VAL A 100 1.65 15.55 -4.68
N TYR A 101 0.80 14.55 -4.52
CA TYR A 101 0.31 13.74 -5.62
C TYR A 101 -1.17 13.41 -5.39
N ASN A 102 -1.93 13.33 -6.46
CA ASN A 102 -3.35 13.01 -6.39
C ASN A 102 -3.53 11.50 -6.24
N GLU A 103 -3.88 11.07 -5.05
CA GLU A 103 -4.04 9.66 -4.70
C GLU A 103 -5.49 9.22 -4.69
N GLY A 104 -5.74 8.00 -5.18
CA GLY A 104 -7.01 7.32 -5.02
C GLY A 104 -6.86 6.09 -4.12
N CYS A 105 -7.97 5.56 -3.64
CA CYS A 105 -7.99 4.37 -2.80
C CYS A 105 -9.12 3.44 -3.26
N LEU A 106 -8.86 2.13 -3.32
CA LEU A 106 -9.86 1.15 -3.76
C LEU A 106 -11.08 1.10 -2.84
N SER A 107 -10.90 1.44 -1.55
CA SER A 107 -12.00 1.51 -0.59
C SER A 107 -12.85 2.78 -0.71
N ILE A 108 -12.41 3.75 -1.52
CA ILE A 108 -13.09 5.04 -1.75
C ILE A 108 -13.12 5.28 -3.27
N PRO A 109 -13.94 4.52 -4.01
CA PRO A 109 -13.99 4.67 -5.47
C PRO A 109 -14.51 6.06 -5.85
N LYS A 110 -13.97 6.61 -6.94
CA LYS A 110 -14.33 7.91 -7.51
C LYS A 110 -13.90 9.11 -6.67
N ILE A 111 -13.27 8.94 -5.53
CA ILE A 111 -12.74 10.03 -4.72
C ILE A 111 -11.22 9.97 -4.75
N ARG A 112 -10.61 11.10 -5.10
CA ARG A 112 -9.16 11.27 -5.10
C ARG A 112 -8.83 12.53 -4.31
N GLU A 113 -7.68 12.50 -3.62
CA GLU A 113 -7.22 13.62 -2.81
C GLU A 113 -5.75 13.91 -3.10
N ASP A 114 -5.39 15.18 -3.01
CA ASP A 114 -3.99 15.57 -3.04
C ASP A 114 -3.38 15.28 -1.67
N VAL A 115 -2.35 14.44 -1.67
CA VAL A 115 -1.69 14.00 -0.44
C VAL A 115 -0.20 14.35 -0.52
N SER A 116 0.32 15.00 0.52
CA SER A 116 1.73 15.29 0.66
C SER A 116 2.42 14.14 1.38
N ARG A 117 3.50 13.62 0.79
CA ARG A 117 4.31 12.56 1.40
C ARG A 117 5.78 12.81 1.13
N HIS A 118 6.64 12.29 2.01
CA HIS A 118 8.09 12.28 1.76
C HIS A 118 8.43 11.47 0.51
N GLU A 119 9.45 11.89 -0.20
CA GLU A 119 9.88 11.21 -1.42
C GLU A 119 10.61 9.89 -1.18
N LYS A 120 11.13 9.69 0.04
CA LYS A 120 11.88 8.48 0.40
C LYS A 120 11.40 7.90 1.72
N VAL A 121 11.40 6.58 1.81
CA VAL A 121 11.09 5.84 3.04
C VAL A 121 12.10 4.71 3.21
N THR A 122 12.66 4.60 4.42
CA THR A 122 13.46 3.43 4.82
C THR A 122 12.57 2.56 5.70
N MET A 123 12.46 1.31 5.37
CA MET A 123 11.48 0.41 5.94
C MET A 123 12.10 -0.95 6.24
N LYS A 124 11.69 -1.51 7.38
CA LYS A 124 11.97 -2.90 7.75
C LYS A 124 10.68 -3.70 7.54
N TYR A 125 10.78 -4.82 6.86
CA TYR A 125 9.61 -5.66 6.58
C TYR A 125 10.03 -7.10 6.33
N MET A 126 9.07 -8.01 6.35
CA MET A 126 9.28 -9.40 5.95
C MET A 126 8.59 -9.64 4.61
N ASP A 127 9.22 -10.46 3.77
CA ASP A 127 8.62 -10.93 2.51
C ASP A 127 7.67 -12.10 2.78
N GLU A 128 7.11 -12.68 1.72
CA GLU A 128 6.15 -13.79 1.83
C GLU A 128 6.75 -15.06 2.44
N ASN A 129 8.08 -15.17 2.49
CA ASN A 129 8.80 -16.27 3.13
C ASN A 129 9.26 -15.92 4.55
N PHE A 130 8.81 -14.78 5.09
CA PHE A 130 9.23 -14.26 6.40
C PHE A 130 10.73 -14.00 6.50
N VAL A 131 11.37 -13.68 5.38
CA VAL A 131 12.74 -13.18 5.36
C VAL A 131 12.72 -11.68 5.59
N GLU A 132 13.48 -11.21 6.57
CA GLU A 132 13.54 -9.80 6.92
C GLU A 132 14.37 -9.00 5.92
N HIS A 133 13.85 -7.86 5.55
CA HIS A 133 14.52 -6.89 4.67
C HIS A 133 14.51 -5.52 5.32
N THR A 134 15.58 -4.75 5.09
CA THR A 134 15.61 -3.32 5.37
C THR A 134 16.02 -2.63 4.08
N ALA A 135 15.19 -1.76 3.57
CA ALA A 135 15.42 -1.12 2.27
C ALA A 135 14.90 0.30 2.25
N THR A 136 15.49 1.12 1.39
CA THR A 136 15.03 2.48 1.12
C THR A 136 14.35 2.50 -0.25
N PHE A 137 13.15 3.05 -0.29
CA PHE A 137 12.37 3.21 -1.50
C PHE A 137 12.17 4.71 -1.77
N ASP A 138 12.02 5.08 -3.04
CA ASP A 138 11.76 6.46 -3.43
C ASP A 138 10.70 6.53 -4.53
N GLY A 139 10.41 7.75 -4.98
CA GLY A 139 9.49 8.00 -6.09
C GLY A 139 8.09 7.46 -5.88
N MET A 140 7.50 6.93 -6.95
CA MET A 140 6.14 6.35 -6.91
C MET A 140 6.11 5.08 -6.08
N THR A 141 7.18 4.29 -6.06
CA THR A 141 7.26 3.09 -5.21
C THR A 141 7.10 3.47 -3.74
N ALA A 142 7.82 4.49 -3.27
CA ALA A 142 7.67 4.98 -1.90
C ALA A 142 6.26 5.49 -1.63
N ARG A 143 5.66 6.19 -2.58
CA ARG A 143 4.30 6.72 -2.44
C ARG A 143 3.27 5.62 -2.24
N ILE A 144 3.34 4.58 -3.05
CA ILE A 144 2.42 3.44 -2.94
C ILE A 144 2.61 2.73 -1.59
N ILE A 145 3.86 2.49 -1.20
CA ILE A 145 4.18 1.86 0.07
C ILE A 145 3.61 2.66 1.25
N LEU A 146 3.80 3.98 1.24
CA LEU A 146 3.30 4.83 2.31
C LEU A 146 1.78 4.89 2.36
N HIS A 147 1.13 4.88 1.20
CA HIS A 147 -0.33 4.83 1.11
C HIS A 147 -0.87 3.54 1.75
N GLU A 148 -0.29 2.38 1.41
CA GLU A 148 -0.73 1.09 1.98
C GLU A 148 -0.36 0.98 3.45
N TYR A 149 0.79 1.52 3.85
CA TYR A 149 1.20 1.57 5.25
C TYR A 149 0.18 2.33 6.11
N ASP A 150 -0.39 3.42 5.59
CA ASP A 150 -1.41 4.17 6.31
C ASP A 150 -2.59 3.29 6.70
N HIS A 151 -2.97 2.34 5.86
CA HIS A 151 -4.07 1.42 6.15
C HIS A 151 -3.74 0.47 7.32
N ILE A 152 -2.52 -0.05 7.40
CA ILE A 152 -2.14 -0.97 8.46
C ILE A 152 -1.79 -0.26 9.77
N ALA A 153 -1.34 0.99 9.70
CA ALA A 153 -0.98 1.80 10.87
C ALA A 153 -2.12 2.69 11.36
N VAL A 154 -3.21 2.76 10.59
CA VAL A 154 -4.31 3.68 10.81
C VAL A 154 -3.81 5.13 10.88
N SER A 155 -2.97 5.53 9.92
CA SER A 155 -2.62 6.93 9.73
C SER A 155 -3.83 7.65 9.15
N TYR A 156 -4.16 8.80 9.70
CA TYR A 156 -5.34 9.54 9.31
C TYR A 156 -5.06 10.63 8.26
N THR A 157 -3.88 10.62 7.65
CA THR A 157 -3.51 11.67 6.70
C THR A 157 -4.57 11.87 5.61
N HIS A 158 -4.93 10.79 4.90
CA HIS A 158 -5.99 10.90 3.88
C HIS A 158 -7.36 10.43 4.39
N LEU A 159 -7.42 9.48 5.33
CA LEU A 159 -8.70 8.98 5.86
C LEU A 159 -9.47 10.05 6.61
N ARG A 160 -8.79 10.89 7.41
CA ARG A 160 -9.42 12.03 8.10
C ARG A 160 -9.98 13.06 7.15
N ALA A 161 -9.30 13.34 6.05
CA ALA A 161 -9.78 14.29 5.07
C ALA A 161 -11.15 13.89 4.53
N HIS A 162 -11.35 12.59 4.29
CA HIS A 162 -12.64 12.08 3.83
C HIS A 162 -13.72 12.10 4.91
N GLU A 163 -13.34 11.82 6.16
CA GLU A 163 -14.28 11.86 7.28
C GLU A 163 -14.82 13.26 7.52
N THR A 164 -14.00 14.28 7.38
CA THR A 164 -14.42 15.68 7.60
C THR A 164 -15.26 16.22 6.46
N LYS A 165 -15.27 15.59 5.30
CA LYS A 165 -16.05 15.98 4.12
C LYS A 165 -17.40 15.30 4.03
N ALA A 166 -17.62 14.32 4.86
CA ALA A 166 -18.85 13.51 4.83
C ALA A 166 -20.08 14.31 5.30
#